data_280b4b79f93300a7f40717ad1a7cee16
#
_entry.id   280b4b79f93300a7f40717ad1a7cee16
#
_cell.length_a   1.000
_cell.length_b   1.000
_cell.length_c   1.000
_cell.angle_alpha   90.00
_cell.angle_beta   90.00
_cell.angle_gamma   90.00
#
_symmetry.space_group_name_H-M   'P 1'
#
loop_
_entity.id
_entity.type
_entity.pdbx_description
1 polymer ?
#
loop_
_entity_poly.entity_id
_entity_poly.type
_entity_poly.pdbx_seq_one_letter_code
_entity_poly.pdbx_strand_id
1 'polypeptide(L)'
;MTEAIHDFTGKLRQPSLREHLSAYVRWRRDLRAARASGRPDPTPPAIAPISINLDLTTACNYRCDHCIDWDILNTKHRHDEETLRSSINTMVERGLRSVILIGGGEPTIYPGFTDFVRFLKDLDLQIAVVSNGSRGDKLLEIADVLDSRDWVRLSLDSGSDELFRAMHKPVKKSLTLDEICEWIPKIKARNPKFQIGFSYIIVWGGASREDVAICENIHEVVMGTERARRYGFDYIALKPVLERGVGGAEVMDPQAAEDIDRAIARIRAEVDKAKLLETETFKVRVSTNLRVLEEGSWREFTHQPRVCHMQALRQVLTPMGTYNCPAHRGVDKARIGGADAYADAAMAQLTAGQLGDLMDRFDASHECREVTCLYNGVNWWLEKMVEDPRDTFEIEPGDERLDFFL
;
A
#
# COMPACT_ATOMS: atom_id res chain seq x y z
N MET A 1 22.60 0.90 -10.58
CA MET A 1 21.70 0.24 -9.60
C MET A 1 20.36 0.92 -9.75
N THR A 2 19.34 0.21 -10.24
CA THR A 2 17.96 0.73 -10.30
C THR A 2 17.48 0.90 -8.86
N GLU A 3 17.17 2.13 -8.48
CA GLU A 3 16.61 2.48 -7.17
C GLU A 3 15.36 1.61 -6.93
N ALA A 4 15.37 0.80 -5.88
CA ALA A 4 14.20 0.01 -5.50
C ALA A 4 13.09 0.98 -5.07
N ILE A 5 11.92 0.92 -5.73
CA ILE A 5 10.76 1.78 -5.37
C ILE A 5 10.31 1.53 -3.93
N HIS A 6 10.59 0.34 -3.39
CA HIS A 6 10.23 -0.05 -2.03
C HIS A 6 11.41 -0.77 -1.36
N ASP A 7 12.23 -0.02 -0.63
CA ASP A 7 13.22 -0.57 0.29
C ASP A 7 12.68 -0.54 1.73
N PHE A 8 11.87 -1.54 2.08
CA PHE A 8 11.33 -1.63 3.44
C PHE A 8 12.39 -1.97 4.48
N THR A 9 13.47 -2.68 4.11
CA THR A 9 14.57 -2.95 5.02
C THR A 9 15.31 -1.67 5.38
N GLY A 10 15.61 -0.82 4.39
CA GLY A 10 16.21 0.49 4.63
C GLY A 10 15.33 1.39 5.49
N LYS A 11 14.02 1.39 5.25
CA LYS A 11 13.05 2.14 6.08
C LYS A 11 13.09 1.69 7.54
N LEU A 12 13.16 0.39 7.83
CA LEU A 12 13.21 -0.14 9.20
C LEU A 12 14.55 0.10 9.90
N ARG A 13 15.63 0.36 9.16
CA ARG A 13 16.96 0.66 9.71
C ARG A 13 17.14 2.11 10.15
N GLN A 14 16.15 2.98 9.91
CA GLN A 14 16.22 4.39 10.28
C GLN A 14 16.39 4.56 11.80
N PRO A 15 17.19 5.54 12.27
CA PRO A 15 17.51 5.70 13.69
C PRO A 15 16.29 5.82 14.59
N SER A 16 15.24 6.53 14.12
CA SER A 16 13.99 6.74 14.86
C SER A 16 13.16 5.47 15.09
N LEU A 17 13.44 4.38 14.36
CA LEU A 17 12.75 3.10 14.52
C LEU A 17 13.52 2.03 15.28
N ARG A 18 14.78 2.26 15.64
CA ARG A 18 15.63 1.25 16.29
C ARG A 18 15.02 0.69 17.57
N GLU A 19 14.51 1.55 18.43
CA GLU A 19 13.90 1.12 19.69
C GLU A 19 12.65 0.29 19.45
N HIS A 20 11.77 0.77 18.57
CA HIS A 20 10.53 0.09 18.18
C HIS A 20 10.81 -1.30 17.60
N LEU A 21 11.72 -1.39 16.64
CA LEU A 21 12.10 -2.66 16.00
C LEU A 21 12.80 -3.59 16.99
N SER A 22 13.68 -3.05 17.86
CA SER A 22 14.36 -3.82 18.90
C SER A 22 13.38 -4.42 19.90
N ALA A 23 12.36 -3.66 20.33
CA ALA A 23 11.32 -4.17 21.22
C ALA A 23 10.56 -5.36 20.58
N TYR A 24 10.21 -5.24 19.29
CA TYR A 24 9.57 -6.31 18.53
C TYR A 24 10.47 -7.57 18.44
N VAL A 25 11.72 -7.42 18.01
CA VAL A 25 12.66 -8.55 17.82
C VAL A 25 12.95 -9.24 19.15
N ARG A 26 13.17 -8.50 20.23
CA ARG A 26 13.35 -9.08 21.59
C ARG A 26 12.15 -9.90 22.02
N TRP A 27 10.95 -9.36 21.89
CA TRP A 27 9.73 -10.09 22.21
C TRP A 27 9.64 -11.41 21.41
N ARG A 28 9.92 -11.40 20.10
CA ARG A 28 9.89 -12.62 19.29
C ARG A 28 10.94 -13.66 19.72
N ARG A 29 12.13 -13.22 20.09
CA ARG A 29 13.19 -14.09 20.63
C ARG A 29 12.80 -14.69 21.98
N ASP A 30 12.26 -13.87 22.88
CA ASP A 30 11.83 -14.30 24.21
C ASP A 30 10.66 -15.31 24.10
N LEU A 31 9.73 -15.08 23.19
CA LEU A 31 8.64 -15.99 22.88
C LEU A 31 9.16 -17.34 22.42
N ARG A 32 10.12 -17.35 21.48
CA ARG A 32 10.74 -18.59 20.97
C ARG A 32 11.49 -19.32 22.08
N ALA A 33 12.25 -18.61 22.91
CA ALA A 33 12.98 -19.20 24.04
C ALA A 33 12.03 -19.72 25.12
N ALA A 34 10.96 -19.03 25.44
CA ALA A 34 9.93 -19.45 26.39
C ALA A 34 9.29 -20.77 25.95
N ARG A 35 8.85 -20.84 24.70
CA ARG A 35 8.24 -22.06 24.12
C ARG A 35 9.20 -23.24 24.08
N ALA A 36 10.44 -23.02 23.70
CA ALA A 36 11.47 -24.08 23.68
C ALA A 36 11.76 -24.64 25.09
N SER A 37 11.59 -23.84 26.15
CA SER A 37 11.82 -24.23 27.54
C SER A 37 10.55 -24.55 28.34
N GLY A 38 9.37 -24.54 27.69
CA GLY A 38 8.07 -24.78 28.35
C GLY A 38 7.63 -23.70 29.33
N ARG A 39 8.19 -22.48 29.24
CA ARG A 39 7.80 -21.33 30.04
C ARG A 39 6.56 -20.64 29.44
N PRO A 40 5.79 -19.89 30.24
CA PRO A 40 4.69 -19.06 29.72
C PRO A 40 5.16 -18.08 28.65
N ASP A 41 4.32 -17.86 27.66
CA ASP A 41 4.59 -16.89 26.61
C ASP A 41 4.71 -15.45 27.18
N PRO A 42 5.70 -14.66 26.78
CA PRO A 42 5.83 -13.27 27.19
C PRO A 42 4.71 -12.42 26.58
N THR A 43 4.28 -11.42 27.33
CA THR A 43 3.27 -10.45 26.86
C THR A 43 3.80 -9.69 25.63
N PRO A 44 3.04 -9.61 24.53
CA PRO A 44 3.41 -8.80 23.39
C PRO A 44 3.60 -7.32 23.77
N PRO A 45 4.59 -6.62 23.21
CA PRO A 45 4.72 -5.20 23.41
C PRO A 45 3.52 -4.46 22.79
N ALA A 46 2.97 -3.50 23.50
CA ALA A 46 1.85 -2.69 23.02
C ALA A 46 2.36 -1.59 22.07
N ILE A 47 3.10 -1.98 21.03
CA ILE A 47 3.52 -1.12 19.94
C ILE A 47 2.47 -1.08 18.83
N ALA A 48 2.32 0.07 18.18
CA ALA A 48 1.50 0.18 16.98
C ALA A 48 2.32 -0.17 15.73
N PRO A 49 1.68 -0.47 14.59
CA PRO A 49 2.39 -0.53 13.31
C PRO A 49 3.05 0.81 13.01
N ILE A 50 4.20 0.77 12.34
CA ILE A 50 4.94 1.97 11.91
C ILE A 50 4.18 2.72 10.84
N SER A 51 3.48 1.98 9.97
CA SER A 51 2.68 2.50 8.87
C SER A 51 1.35 1.76 8.77
N ILE A 52 0.30 2.48 8.41
CA ILE A 52 -1.00 1.88 8.12
C ILE A 52 -1.51 2.29 6.74
N ASN A 53 -2.23 1.37 6.10
CA ASN A 53 -3.21 1.74 5.09
C ASN A 53 -4.51 2.06 5.82
N LEU A 54 -5.11 3.18 5.51
CA LEU A 54 -6.36 3.61 6.13
C LEU A 54 -7.45 3.81 5.06
N ASP A 55 -8.49 3.01 5.17
CA ASP A 55 -9.69 3.17 4.37
C ASP A 55 -10.66 4.09 5.11
N LEU A 56 -10.79 5.34 4.68
CA LEU A 56 -11.71 6.30 5.33
C LEU A 56 -13.18 5.92 5.15
N THR A 57 -13.51 5.27 4.05
CA THR A 57 -14.88 4.93 3.66
C THR A 57 -14.90 3.78 2.68
N THR A 58 -15.99 3.01 2.64
CA THR A 58 -16.24 2.05 1.57
C THR A 58 -16.98 2.66 0.37
N ALA A 59 -17.41 3.93 0.46
CA ALA A 59 -18.06 4.62 -0.65
C ALA A 59 -17.07 4.96 -1.77
N CYS A 60 -17.47 4.72 -3.01
CA CYS A 60 -16.70 5.11 -4.18
C CYS A 60 -17.64 5.64 -5.28
N ASN A 61 -17.22 6.66 -5.98
CA ASN A 61 -17.93 7.24 -7.12
C ASN A 61 -17.46 6.68 -8.48
N TYR A 62 -16.64 5.60 -8.46
CA TYR A 62 -16.29 4.79 -9.63
C TYR A 62 -16.75 3.34 -9.46
N ARG A 63 -16.69 2.56 -10.54
CA ARG A 63 -17.02 1.12 -10.60
C ARG A 63 -16.02 0.39 -11.46
N CYS A 64 -14.73 0.54 -11.11
CA CYS A 64 -13.62 -0.01 -11.90
C CYS A 64 -13.72 -1.53 -12.02
N ASP A 65 -13.53 -2.07 -13.22
CA ASP A 65 -13.53 -3.51 -13.45
C ASP A 65 -12.32 -4.20 -12.79
N HIS A 66 -11.18 -3.50 -12.75
CA HIS A 66 -9.94 -3.95 -12.11
C HIS A 66 -9.81 -3.56 -10.63
N CYS A 67 -10.90 -3.15 -9.97
CA CYS A 67 -10.86 -2.78 -8.55
C CYS A 67 -10.59 -4.03 -7.70
N ILE A 68 -9.50 -4.01 -6.93
CA ILE A 68 -9.17 -5.11 -6.04
C ILE A 68 -10.10 -5.20 -4.81
N ASP A 69 -10.71 -4.08 -4.43
CA ASP A 69 -11.63 -3.97 -3.29
C ASP A 69 -13.11 -4.00 -3.71
N TRP A 70 -13.41 -4.57 -4.88
CA TRP A 70 -14.75 -4.56 -5.47
C TRP A 70 -15.83 -5.17 -4.57
N ASP A 71 -15.47 -6.15 -3.75
CA ASP A 71 -16.35 -6.89 -2.84
C ASP A 71 -16.79 -6.05 -1.62
N ILE A 72 -16.01 -5.05 -1.24
CA ILE A 72 -16.31 -4.15 -0.12
C ILE A 72 -16.82 -2.78 -0.54
N LEU A 73 -16.74 -2.44 -1.83
CA LEU A 73 -17.20 -1.15 -2.33
C LEU A 73 -18.68 -0.89 -2.02
N ASN A 74 -18.97 0.31 -1.49
CA ASN A 74 -20.32 0.80 -1.25
C ASN A 74 -21.16 -0.06 -0.29
N THR A 75 -20.52 -0.82 0.58
CA THR A 75 -21.18 -1.61 1.64
C THR A 75 -21.74 -0.75 2.78
N LYS A 76 -21.64 0.60 2.65
CA LYS A 76 -22.14 1.60 3.62
C LYS A 76 -21.45 1.59 4.98
N HIS A 77 -20.31 0.92 5.12
CA HIS A 77 -19.50 1.02 6.32
C HIS A 77 -18.75 2.35 6.34
N ARG A 78 -18.66 2.95 7.51
CA ARG A 78 -17.86 4.15 7.78
C ARG A 78 -17.33 4.08 9.20
N HIS A 79 -16.20 4.75 9.43
CA HIS A 79 -15.71 4.94 10.79
C HIS A 79 -16.66 5.85 11.59
N ASP A 80 -16.73 5.59 12.89
CA ASP A 80 -17.06 6.62 13.85
C ASP A 80 -15.85 7.57 13.94
N GLU A 81 -16.06 8.86 13.69
CA GLU A 81 -14.95 9.80 13.55
C GLU A 81 -14.19 10.03 14.85
N GLU A 82 -14.89 10.07 15.98
CA GLU A 82 -14.25 10.24 17.30
C GLU A 82 -13.37 9.03 17.62
N THR A 83 -13.89 7.83 17.44
CA THR A 83 -13.16 6.57 17.62
C THR A 83 -11.96 6.48 16.69
N LEU A 84 -12.09 6.91 15.43
CA LEU A 84 -10.98 6.91 14.48
C LEU A 84 -9.87 7.86 14.91
N ARG A 85 -10.20 9.10 15.30
CA ARG A 85 -9.21 10.08 15.78
C ARG A 85 -8.53 9.61 17.06
N SER A 86 -9.28 9.03 18.00
CA SER A 86 -8.72 8.43 19.22
C SER A 86 -7.76 7.27 18.88
N SER A 87 -8.15 6.40 17.95
CA SER A 87 -7.29 5.29 17.46
C SER A 87 -5.98 5.80 16.87
N ILE A 88 -6.02 6.84 16.04
CA ILE A 88 -4.79 7.43 15.47
C ILE A 88 -3.90 8.03 16.56
N ASN A 89 -4.47 8.79 17.52
CA ASN A 89 -3.69 9.32 18.64
C ASN A 89 -2.99 8.20 19.44
N THR A 90 -3.72 7.16 19.81
CA THR A 90 -3.17 6.00 20.53
C THR A 90 -2.08 5.30 19.71
N MET A 91 -2.24 5.18 18.40
CA MET A 91 -1.22 4.60 17.51
C MET A 91 0.02 5.48 17.43
N VAL A 92 -0.11 6.81 17.36
CA VAL A 92 1.03 7.76 17.32
C VAL A 92 1.86 7.66 18.60
N GLU A 93 1.20 7.65 19.77
CA GLU A 93 1.87 7.45 21.07
C GLU A 93 2.65 6.13 21.14
N ARG A 94 2.27 5.13 20.32
CA ARG A 94 2.84 3.77 20.27
C ARG A 94 3.72 3.50 19.06
N GLY A 95 4.05 4.54 18.28
CA GLY A 95 5.07 4.46 17.23
C GLY A 95 4.60 4.55 15.79
N LEU A 96 3.33 4.85 15.51
CA LEU A 96 2.87 5.14 14.15
C LEU A 96 3.62 6.37 13.59
N ARG A 97 4.10 6.28 12.34
CA ARG A 97 4.84 7.32 11.64
C ARG A 97 4.19 7.77 10.35
N SER A 98 3.42 6.89 9.71
CA SER A 98 2.82 7.22 8.41
C SER A 98 1.46 6.59 8.20
N VAL A 99 0.65 7.28 7.39
CA VAL A 99 -0.70 6.85 6.99
C VAL A 99 -0.84 6.95 5.48
N ILE A 100 -1.24 5.87 4.84
CA ILE A 100 -1.63 5.87 3.43
C ILE A 100 -3.16 5.84 3.37
N LEU A 101 -3.77 6.95 2.98
CA LEU A 101 -5.20 7.04 2.71
C LEU A 101 -5.48 6.37 1.36
N ILE A 102 -6.03 5.16 1.39
CA ILE A 102 -6.17 4.31 0.19
C ILE A 102 -7.24 3.24 0.43
N GLY A 103 -7.88 2.81 -0.63
CA GLY A 103 -8.65 1.57 -0.68
C GLY A 103 -10.01 1.64 -0.01
N GLY A 104 -10.73 0.51 -0.07
CA GLY A 104 -12.10 0.34 0.37
C GLY A 104 -13.10 1.16 -0.41
N GLY A 105 -12.78 2.41 -0.69
CA GLY A 105 -13.54 3.39 -1.47
C GLY A 105 -12.65 4.54 -1.93
N GLU A 106 -13.24 5.67 -2.29
CA GLU A 106 -12.50 6.87 -2.68
C GLU A 106 -12.33 7.79 -1.47
N PRO A 107 -11.09 8.02 -0.98
CA PRO A 107 -10.88 8.82 0.24
C PRO A 107 -11.35 10.27 0.10
N THR A 108 -11.25 10.89 -1.08
CA THR A 108 -11.60 12.32 -1.28
C THR A 108 -13.10 12.59 -1.25
N ILE A 109 -13.96 11.57 -1.31
CA ILE A 109 -15.41 11.75 -1.10
C ILE A 109 -15.85 11.57 0.36
N TYR A 110 -14.92 11.18 1.26
CA TYR A 110 -15.20 11.19 2.69
C TYR A 110 -15.50 12.62 3.15
N PRO A 111 -16.64 12.89 3.82
CA PRO A 111 -17.08 14.26 4.11
C PRO A 111 -16.07 15.08 4.91
N GLY A 112 -15.36 14.45 5.86
CA GLY A 112 -14.33 15.08 6.69
C GLY A 112 -12.91 14.99 6.13
N PHE A 113 -12.70 14.65 4.86
CA PHE A 113 -11.38 14.35 4.28
C PHE A 113 -10.34 15.44 4.56
N THR A 114 -10.65 16.69 4.24
CA THR A 114 -9.71 17.82 4.40
C THR A 114 -9.31 18.03 5.85
N ASP A 115 -10.29 18.02 6.77
CA ASP A 115 -10.05 18.21 8.20
C ASP A 115 -9.31 17.03 8.81
N PHE A 116 -9.56 15.82 8.31
CA PHE A 116 -8.86 14.63 8.76
C PHE A 116 -7.40 14.61 8.31
N VAL A 117 -7.11 15.03 7.06
CA VAL A 117 -5.71 15.17 6.59
C VAL A 117 -4.96 16.21 7.42
N ARG A 118 -5.57 17.36 7.73
CA ARG A 118 -4.97 18.37 8.62
C ARG A 118 -4.71 17.82 10.01
N PHE A 119 -5.64 17.10 10.60
CA PHE A 119 -5.47 16.41 11.88
C PHE A 119 -4.27 15.43 11.84
N LEU A 120 -4.11 14.65 10.79
CA LEU A 120 -2.94 13.76 10.66
C LEU A 120 -1.62 14.55 10.58
N LYS A 121 -1.61 15.68 9.89
CA LYS A 121 -0.41 16.55 9.79
C LYS A 121 -0.10 17.25 11.11
N ASP A 122 -1.11 17.62 11.91
CA ASP A 122 -0.92 18.18 13.25
C ASP A 122 -0.24 17.17 14.20
N LEU A 123 -0.33 15.87 13.91
CA LEU A 123 0.37 14.79 14.61
C LEU A 123 1.75 14.46 14.02
N ASP A 124 2.29 15.29 13.13
CA ASP A 124 3.57 15.10 12.39
C ASP A 124 3.66 13.77 11.62
N LEU A 125 2.53 13.21 11.20
CA LEU A 125 2.50 12.00 10.39
C LEU A 125 2.88 12.30 8.94
N GLN A 126 3.60 11.37 8.33
CA GLN A 126 3.78 11.35 6.87
C GLN A 126 2.52 10.80 6.22
N ILE A 127 2.07 11.46 5.14
CA ILE A 127 0.79 11.14 4.50
C ILE A 127 0.99 10.80 3.04
N ALA A 128 0.36 9.71 2.64
CA ALA A 128 0.13 9.40 1.25
C ALA A 128 -1.38 9.39 0.95
N VAL A 129 -1.76 9.90 -0.21
CA VAL A 129 -3.14 9.82 -0.69
C VAL A 129 -3.16 9.10 -2.04
N VAL A 130 -3.91 8.01 -2.12
CA VAL A 130 -4.21 7.33 -3.37
C VAL A 130 -5.69 7.59 -3.71
N SER A 131 -5.93 8.25 -4.83
CA SER A 131 -7.25 8.73 -5.22
C SER A 131 -7.54 8.43 -6.70
N ASN A 132 -8.81 8.32 -7.04
CA ASN A 132 -9.25 8.25 -8.44
C ASN A 132 -9.24 9.63 -9.16
N GLY A 133 -8.86 10.69 -8.46
CA GLY A 133 -8.70 12.03 -9.00
C GLY A 133 -9.98 12.80 -9.28
N SER A 134 -11.17 12.23 -9.04
CA SER A 134 -12.46 12.87 -9.35
C SER A 134 -12.74 14.16 -8.55
N ARG A 135 -12.04 14.35 -7.43
CA ARG A 135 -12.17 15.49 -6.51
C ARG A 135 -10.83 16.21 -6.37
N GLY A 136 -10.32 16.72 -7.50
CA GLY A 136 -9.11 17.54 -7.51
C GLY A 136 -9.22 18.81 -6.64
N ASP A 137 -10.42 19.32 -6.42
CA ASP A 137 -10.72 20.38 -5.45
C ASP A 137 -10.27 20.00 -4.04
N LYS A 138 -10.54 18.78 -3.59
CA LYS A 138 -10.14 18.28 -2.27
C LYS A 138 -8.63 18.10 -2.15
N LEU A 139 -7.98 17.68 -3.21
CA LEU A 139 -6.52 17.59 -3.24
C LEU A 139 -5.86 18.98 -3.20
N LEU A 140 -6.46 19.98 -3.84
CA LEU A 140 -6.02 21.37 -3.75
C LEU A 140 -6.20 21.96 -2.34
N GLU A 141 -7.30 21.62 -1.63
CA GLU A 141 -7.57 22.08 -0.26
C GLU A 141 -6.53 21.57 0.76
N ILE A 142 -5.94 20.38 0.55
CA ILE A 142 -4.92 19.82 1.44
C ILE A 142 -3.48 20.17 1.02
N ALA A 143 -3.28 20.71 -0.17
CA ALA A 143 -1.94 20.92 -0.73
C ALA A 143 -1.03 21.77 0.17
N ASP A 144 -1.57 22.75 0.88
CA ASP A 144 -0.81 23.68 1.74
C ASP A 144 -0.22 23.01 3.00
N VAL A 145 -0.77 21.88 3.46
CA VAL A 145 -0.28 21.18 4.65
C VAL A 145 0.65 20.01 4.35
N LEU A 146 0.75 19.59 3.09
CA LEU A 146 1.66 18.50 2.68
C LEU A 146 3.11 19.01 2.56
N ASP A 147 4.07 18.15 2.84
CA ASP A 147 5.51 18.45 2.79
C ASP A 147 6.29 17.48 1.87
N SER A 148 7.60 17.57 1.84
CA SER A 148 8.46 16.75 0.98
C SER A 148 8.47 15.25 1.33
N ARG A 149 7.94 14.87 2.50
CA ARG A 149 7.80 13.49 2.95
C ARG A 149 6.47 12.88 2.50
N ASP A 150 5.54 13.70 1.97
CA ASP A 150 4.21 13.30 1.57
C ASP A 150 4.12 13.08 0.05
N TRP A 151 3.12 12.30 -0.38
CA TRP A 151 2.83 12.17 -1.80
C TRP A 151 1.33 11.91 -2.06
N VAL A 152 0.91 12.32 -3.25
CA VAL A 152 -0.41 12.02 -3.81
C VAL A 152 -0.22 11.17 -5.06
N ARG A 153 -1.07 10.18 -5.30
CA ARG A 153 -1.05 9.37 -6.52
C ARG A 153 -2.45 9.16 -7.04
N LEU A 154 -2.64 9.46 -8.32
CA LEU A 154 -3.92 9.29 -8.99
C LEU A 154 -3.95 7.97 -9.75
N SER A 155 -4.97 7.15 -9.52
CA SER A 155 -5.21 5.88 -10.23
C SER A 155 -6.00 6.18 -11.51
N LEU A 156 -5.30 6.20 -12.65
CA LEU A 156 -5.87 6.63 -13.93
C LEU A 156 -5.77 5.56 -15.03
N ASP A 157 -4.78 4.70 -14.99
CA ASP A 157 -4.62 3.42 -15.69
C ASP A 157 -4.88 3.43 -17.21
N SER A 158 -4.88 4.61 -17.84
CA SER A 158 -5.21 4.81 -19.26
C SER A 158 -4.56 6.07 -19.83
N GLY A 159 -4.36 6.10 -21.13
CA GLY A 159 -3.88 7.27 -21.86
C GLY A 159 -5.02 8.02 -22.57
N SER A 160 -6.13 7.34 -22.90
CA SER A 160 -7.30 7.90 -23.57
C SER A 160 -8.53 7.98 -22.67
N ASP A 161 -9.46 8.88 -23.00
CA ASP A 161 -10.75 8.99 -22.31
C ASP A 161 -11.65 7.78 -22.55
N GLU A 162 -11.50 7.14 -23.70
CA GLU A 162 -12.28 5.94 -24.06
C GLU A 162 -11.94 4.81 -23.11
N LEU A 163 -10.64 4.47 -23.01
CA LEU A 163 -10.17 3.41 -22.14
C LEU A 163 -10.41 3.75 -20.66
N PHE A 164 -10.18 5.01 -20.24
CA PHE A 164 -10.47 5.47 -18.90
C PHE A 164 -11.93 5.18 -18.51
N ARG A 165 -12.89 5.57 -19.34
CA ARG A 165 -14.30 5.34 -19.05
C ARG A 165 -14.68 3.86 -19.09
N ALA A 166 -14.04 3.08 -19.95
CA ALA A 166 -14.28 1.64 -20.02
C ALA A 166 -13.80 0.92 -18.75
N MET A 167 -12.60 1.25 -18.27
CA MET A 167 -11.97 0.60 -17.10
C MET A 167 -12.53 1.10 -15.77
N HIS A 168 -12.66 2.41 -15.61
CA HIS A 168 -12.99 3.04 -14.31
C HIS A 168 -14.49 3.27 -14.10
N LYS A 169 -15.29 3.34 -15.13
CA LYS A 169 -16.75 3.51 -15.05
C LYS A 169 -17.19 4.60 -14.07
N PRO A 170 -16.71 5.86 -14.22
CA PRO A 170 -17.08 6.94 -13.32
C PRO A 170 -18.58 7.20 -13.33
N VAL A 171 -19.17 7.58 -12.19
CA VAL A 171 -20.59 7.96 -12.10
C VAL A 171 -20.88 9.18 -12.98
N LYS A 172 -19.99 10.18 -12.98
CA LYS A 172 -20.04 11.30 -13.96
C LYS A 172 -19.52 10.81 -15.31
N LYS A 173 -20.42 10.36 -16.18
CA LYS A 173 -20.09 9.77 -17.48
C LYS A 173 -19.33 10.70 -18.44
N SER A 174 -19.47 12.02 -18.28
CA SER A 174 -18.76 13.03 -19.07
C SER A 174 -17.34 13.31 -18.55
N LEU A 175 -16.92 12.73 -17.43
CA LEU A 175 -15.61 12.99 -16.86
C LEU A 175 -14.52 12.52 -17.83
N THR A 176 -13.51 13.38 -18.03
CA THR A 176 -12.35 13.12 -18.87
C THR A 176 -11.07 13.07 -18.07
N LEU A 177 -10.04 12.42 -18.63
CA LEU A 177 -8.68 12.45 -18.04
C LEU A 177 -8.12 13.87 -18.00
N ASP A 178 -8.40 14.69 -19.01
CA ASP A 178 -7.96 16.08 -19.04
C ASP A 178 -8.55 16.87 -17.89
N GLU A 179 -9.88 16.76 -17.63
CA GLU A 179 -10.53 17.39 -16.47
C GLU A 179 -9.87 17.01 -15.14
N ILE A 180 -9.41 15.76 -15.00
CA ILE A 180 -8.70 15.30 -13.81
C ILE A 180 -7.29 15.87 -13.78
N CYS A 181 -6.56 15.76 -14.87
CA CYS A 181 -5.15 16.16 -14.94
C CYS A 181 -4.95 17.69 -14.85
N GLU A 182 -5.93 18.50 -15.26
CA GLU A 182 -5.90 19.97 -15.13
C GLU A 182 -5.80 20.47 -13.68
N TRP A 183 -6.07 19.62 -12.70
CA TRP A 183 -5.85 19.97 -11.29
C TRP A 183 -4.35 19.94 -10.92
N ILE A 184 -3.53 19.16 -11.59
CA ILE A 184 -2.12 18.96 -11.22
C ILE A 184 -1.32 20.25 -11.24
N PRO A 185 -1.32 21.04 -12.34
CA PRO A 185 -0.60 22.32 -12.35
C PRO A 185 -1.14 23.32 -11.30
N LYS A 186 -2.43 23.29 -10.97
CA LYS A 186 -3.01 24.14 -9.92
C LYS A 186 -2.51 23.75 -8.53
N ILE A 187 -2.46 22.42 -8.25
CA ILE A 187 -1.95 21.88 -7.00
C ILE A 187 -0.46 22.16 -6.86
N LYS A 188 0.34 21.93 -7.91
CA LYS A 188 1.79 22.21 -7.91
C LYS A 188 2.09 23.69 -7.78
N ALA A 189 1.29 24.56 -8.36
CA ALA A 189 1.42 26.02 -8.19
C ALA A 189 1.14 26.46 -6.74
N ARG A 190 0.22 25.77 -6.03
CA ARG A 190 -0.05 26.04 -4.62
C ARG A 190 1.06 25.52 -3.71
N ASN A 191 1.55 24.31 -3.96
CA ASN A 191 2.66 23.73 -3.20
C ASN A 191 3.46 22.71 -4.04
N PRO A 192 4.67 23.03 -4.46
CA PRO A 192 5.52 22.12 -5.25
C PRO A 192 6.32 21.12 -4.40
N LYS A 193 6.24 21.14 -3.06
CA LYS A 193 7.14 20.40 -2.17
C LYS A 193 6.90 18.89 -2.17
N PHE A 194 5.64 18.45 -2.25
CA PHE A 194 5.29 17.03 -2.24
C PHE A 194 5.21 16.47 -3.66
N GLN A 195 5.29 15.15 -3.79
CA GLN A 195 5.23 14.48 -5.09
C GLN A 195 3.79 14.13 -5.49
N ILE A 196 3.49 14.30 -6.79
CA ILE A 196 2.23 13.85 -7.38
C ILE A 196 2.53 12.85 -8.48
N GLY A 197 2.03 11.62 -8.33
CA GLY A 197 2.24 10.51 -9.27
C GLY A 197 0.98 10.15 -10.04
N PHE A 198 1.18 9.70 -11.28
CA PHE A 198 0.21 9.01 -12.11
C PHE A 198 0.38 7.51 -11.88
N SER A 199 -0.62 6.79 -11.39
CA SER A 199 -0.60 5.32 -11.29
C SER A 199 -1.17 4.72 -12.55
N TYR A 200 -0.46 3.74 -13.10
CA TYR A 200 -0.87 2.97 -14.26
C TYR A 200 -0.75 1.47 -13.96
N ILE A 201 -1.90 0.83 -13.72
CA ILE A 201 -1.99 -0.61 -13.61
C ILE A 201 -2.02 -1.19 -15.02
N ILE A 202 -1.01 -1.95 -15.39
CA ILE A 202 -0.91 -2.61 -16.69
C ILE A 202 -1.73 -3.89 -16.64
N VAL A 203 -2.72 -3.98 -17.51
CA VAL A 203 -3.61 -5.13 -17.68
C VAL A 203 -3.29 -5.82 -19.00
N TRP A 204 -2.99 -7.12 -18.92
CA TRP A 204 -2.79 -7.98 -20.11
C TRP A 204 -4.08 -8.67 -20.55
N GLY A 205 -4.08 -9.25 -21.76
CA GLY A 205 -5.22 -9.99 -22.29
C GLY A 205 -5.51 -11.23 -21.43
N GLY A 206 -6.81 -11.47 -21.17
CA GLY A 206 -7.28 -12.58 -20.34
C GLY A 206 -7.43 -12.26 -18.85
N ALA A 207 -6.95 -11.10 -18.37
CA ALA A 207 -7.18 -10.69 -16.99
C ALA A 207 -8.67 -10.51 -16.69
N SER A 208 -9.11 -11.00 -15.54
CA SER A 208 -10.52 -10.97 -15.15
C SER A 208 -10.67 -10.74 -13.65
N ARG A 209 -11.85 -10.33 -13.25
CA ARG A 209 -12.29 -10.30 -11.87
C ARG A 209 -13.60 -11.08 -11.80
N GLU A 210 -13.57 -12.26 -11.24
CA GLU A 210 -14.67 -13.22 -11.35
C GLU A 210 -15.11 -13.38 -12.83
N ASP A 211 -16.37 -13.09 -13.15
CA ASP A 211 -16.92 -13.15 -14.52
C ASP A 211 -16.73 -11.85 -15.33
N VAL A 212 -16.08 -10.83 -14.75
CA VAL A 212 -15.88 -9.53 -15.41
C VAL A 212 -14.52 -9.51 -16.10
N ALA A 213 -14.52 -9.50 -17.43
CA ALA A 213 -13.30 -9.28 -18.22
C ALA A 213 -12.78 -7.85 -18.01
N ILE A 214 -11.48 -7.71 -17.75
CA ILE A 214 -10.82 -6.41 -17.59
C ILE A 214 -10.22 -6.01 -18.93
N CYS A 215 -10.41 -4.75 -19.34
CA CYS A 215 -9.83 -4.24 -20.59
C CYS A 215 -8.31 -4.26 -20.57
N GLU A 216 -7.68 -4.85 -21.60
CA GLU A 216 -6.23 -4.73 -21.82
C GLU A 216 -5.87 -3.27 -22.13
N ASN A 217 -4.76 -2.78 -21.54
CA ASN A 217 -4.31 -1.41 -21.69
C ASN A 217 -2.82 -1.23 -22.02
N ILE A 218 -2.09 -2.30 -22.33
CA ILE A 218 -0.64 -2.26 -22.60
C ILE A 218 -0.32 -1.22 -23.69
N HIS A 219 -1.17 -1.12 -24.72
CA HIS A 219 -0.98 -0.25 -25.87
C HIS A 219 -1.08 1.25 -25.56
N GLU A 220 -1.59 1.64 -24.40
CA GLU A 220 -1.72 3.05 -23.98
C GLU A 220 -0.67 3.48 -22.92
N VAL A 221 0.28 2.64 -22.54
CA VAL A 221 1.31 2.96 -21.53
C VAL A 221 2.10 4.21 -21.92
N VAL A 222 2.54 4.31 -23.19
CA VAL A 222 3.28 5.50 -23.68
C VAL A 222 2.38 6.72 -23.67
N MET A 223 1.16 6.62 -24.14
CA MET A 223 0.18 7.73 -24.16
C MET A 223 -0.13 8.23 -22.75
N GLY A 224 -0.33 7.33 -21.77
CA GLY A 224 -0.49 7.68 -20.35
C GLY A 224 0.75 8.38 -19.79
N THR A 225 1.94 7.95 -20.20
CA THR A 225 3.21 8.56 -19.78
C THR A 225 3.37 9.98 -20.37
N GLU A 226 3.05 10.19 -21.64
CA GLU A 226 3.05 11.50 -22.30
C GLU A 226 2.05 12.45 -21.62
N ARG A 227 0.85 11.95 -21.29
CA ARG A 227 -0.17 12.72 -20.56
C ARG A 227 0.35 13.12 -19.17
N ALA A 228 0.91 12.20 -18.40
CA ALA A 228 1.45 12.48 -17.08
C ALA A 228 2.53 13.56 -17.14
N ARG A 229 3.48 13.46 -18.08
CA ARG A 229 4.52 14.47 -18.30
C ARG A 229 3.94 15.83 -18.70
N ARG A 230 2.98 15.84 -19.64
CA ARG A 230 2.35 17.07 -20.15
C ARG A 230 1.66 17.88 -19.06
N TYR A 231 0.99 17.23 -18.11
CA TYR A 231 0.27 17.88 -17.02
C TYR A 231 1.14 18.18 -15.79
N GLY A 232 2.44 17.81 -15.80
CA GLY A 232 3.37 18.14 -14.72
C GLY A 232 3.28 17.24 -13.50
N PHE A 233 2.90 15.98 -13.67
CA PHE A 233 3.15 14.96 -12.64
C PHE A 233 4.66 14.80 -12.43
N ASP A 234 5.07 14.45 -11.21
CA ASP A 234 6.47 14.18 -10.89
C ASP A 234 6.91 12.80 -11.40
N TYR A 235 5.99 11.86 -11.50
CA TYR A 235 6.27 10.51 -12.02
C TYR A 235 5.01 9.79 -12.51
N ILE A 236 5.23 8.77 -13.34
CA ILE A 236 4.27 7.70 -13.58
C ILE A 236 4.77 6.41 -12.91
N ALA A 237 3.88 5.67 -12.23
CA ALA A 237 4.18 4.40 -11.60
C ALA A 237 3.49 3.25 -12.35
N LEU A 238 4.28 2.42 -13.02
CA LEU A 238 3.82 1.27 -13.78
C LEU A 238 3.78 0.02 -12.90
N LYS A 239 2.65 -0.66 -12.84
CA LYS A 239 2.40 -1.82 -11.99
C LYS A 239 1.64 -2.89 -12.75
N PRO A 240 1.83 -4.18 -12.48
CA PRO A 240 0.98 -5.22 -13.05
C PRO A 240 -0.39 -5.22 -12.37
N VAL A 241 -1.40 -5.72 -13.07
CA VAL A 241 -2.71 -6.04 -12.49
C VAL A 241 -2.56 -7.10 -11.41
N LEU A 242 -3.36 -6.98 -10.35
CA LEU A 242 -3.51 -7.99 -9.30
C LEU A 242 -4.97 -8.47 -9.30
N GLU A 243 -5.17 -9.71 -8.96
CA GLU A 243 -6.47 -10.37 -8.85
C GLU A 243 -6.68 -10.90 -7.43
N ARG A 244 -7.92 -11.15 -7.05
CA ARG A 244 -8.26 -11.84 -5.80
C ARG A 244 -8.07 -13.33 -5.97
N GLY A 245 -7.08 -13.92 -5.33
CA GLY A 245 -6.90 -15.36 -5.28
C GLY A 245 -8.00 -16.08 -4.48
N VAL A 246 -8.11 -17.39 -4.64
CA VAL A 246 -9.10 -18.23 -3.94
C VAL A 246 -9.03 -18.09 -2.41
N GLY A 247 -7.83 -17.86 -1.87
CA GLY A 247 -7.62 -17.61 -0.44
C GLY A 247 -7.95 -16.19 0.02
N GLY A 248 -8.45 -15.32 -0.86
CA GLY A 248 -8.74 -13.91 -0.61
C GLY A 248 -7.53 -12.97 -0.67
N ALA A 249 -6.34 -13.47 -0.93
CA ALA A 249 -5.13 -12.66 -1.10
C ALA A 249 -5.12 -11.94 -2.45
N GLU A 250 -4.46 -10.78 -2.50
CA GLU A 250 -4.13 -10.11 -3.76
C GLU A 250 -2.93 -10.81 -4.40
N VAL A 251 -3.13 -11.40 -5.56
CA VAL A 251 -2.11 -12.16 -6.28
C VAL A 251 -1.86 -11.57 -7.67
N MET A 252 -0.64 -11.69 -8.14
CA MET A 252 -0.29 -11.50 -9.54
C MET A 252 -0.35 -12.87 -10.19
N ASP A 253 -1.32 -13.08 -11.10
CA ASP A 253 -1.45 -14.34 -11.82
C ASP A 253 -1.12 -14.20 -13.32
N PRO A 254 0.17 -14.29 -13.71
CA PRO A 254 0.56 -14.24 -15.10
C PRO A 254 0.08 -15.46 -15.90
N GLN A 255 -0.27 -16.57 -15.24
CA GLN A 255 -0.72 -17.79 -15.91
C GLN A 255 -2.16 -17.68 -16.45
N ALA A 256 -2.93 -16.71 -15.92
CA ALA A 256 -4.24 -16.35 -16.47
C ALA A 256 -4.16 -15.68 -17.87
N ALA A 257 -2.98 -15.20 -18.28
CA ALA A 257 -2.80 -14.62 -19.60
C ALA A 257 -2.83 -15.70 -20.70
N GLU A 258 -3.52 -15.42 -21.81
CA GLU A 258 -3.59 -16.32 -22.97
C GLU A 258 -2.19 -16.63 -23.55
N ASP A 259 -1.28 -15.65 -23.53
CA ASP A 259 0.12 -15.77 -23.98
C ASP A 259 0.98 -14.82 -23.15
N ILE A 260 1.46 -15.31 -22.00
CA ILE A 260 2.20 -14.49 -21.05
C ILE A 260 3.55 -13.98 -21.60
N ASP A 261 4.26 -14.79 -22.35
CA ASP A 261 5.56 -14.39 -22.90
C ASP A 261 5.40 -13.24 -23.90
N ARG A 262 4.37 -13.30 -24.73
CA ARG A 262 4.01 -12.22 -25.66
C ARG A 262 3.54 -10.97 -24.90
N ALA A 263 2.75 -11.12 -23.84
CA ALA A 263 2.30 -10.00 -23.01
C ALA A 263 3.51 -9.32 -22.34
N ILE A 264 4.43 -10.07 -21.73
CA ILE A 264 5.66 -9.55 -21.13
C ILE A 264 6.53 -8.83 -22.17
N ALA A 265 6.70 -9.40 -23.36
CA ALA A 265 7.47 -8.75 -24.44
C ALA A 265 6.85 -7.41 -24.85
N ARG A 266 5.51 -7.33 -24.97
CA ARG A 266 4.79 -6.10 -25.28
C ARG A 266 4.91 -5.07 -24.14
N ILE A 267 4.74 -5.50 -22.88
CA ILE A 267 4.89 -4.66 -21.71
C ILE A 267 6.28 -4.03 -21.68
N ARG A 268 7.32 -4.86 -21.82
CA ARG A 268 8.71 -4.40 -21.85
C ARG A 268 8.94 -3.36 -22.96
N ALA A 269 8.46 -3.62 -24.15
CA ALA A 269 8.59 -2.69 -25.29
C ALA A 269 7.92 -1.33 -24.99
N GLU A 270 6.74 -1.31 -24.39
CA GLU A 270 6.04 -0.05 -24.04
C GLU A 270 6.70 0.65 -22.85
N VAL A 271 7.16 -0.09 -21.83
CA VAL A 271 7.92 0.46 -20.69
C VAL A 271 9.23 1.09 -21.15
N ASP A 272 9.97 0.45 -22.06
CA ASP A 272 11.21 1.01 -22.60
C ASP A 272 10.97 2.32 -23.38
N LYS A 273 9.90 2.38 -24.17
CA LYS A 273 9.49 3.63 -24.84
C LYS A 273 9.08 4.70 -23.82
N ALA A 274 8.32 4.33 -22.78
CA ALA A 274 7.91 5.25 -21.73
C ALA A 274 9.11 5.84 -20.99
N LYS A 275 10.15 5.05 -20.71
CA LYS A 275 11.40 5.52 -20.07
C LYS A 275 12.15 6.58 -20.90
N LEU A 276 12.02 6.57 -22.21
CA LEU A 276 12.61 7.63 -23.07
C LEU A 276 11.94 9.00 -22.87
N LEU A 277 10.79 9.04 -22.20
CA LEU A 277 10.06 10.26 -21.88
C LEU A 277 10.50 10.90 -20.55
N GLU A 278 11.40 10.28 -19.80
CA GLU A 278 11.93 10.83 -18.55
C GLU A 278 12.64 12.17 -18.78
N THR A 279 12.54 13.03 -17.77
CA THR A 279 13.26 14.30 -17.71
C THR A 279 13.89 14.45 -16.31
N GLU A 280 14.53 15.58 -16.05
CA GLU A 280 15.01 15.90 -14.69
C GLU A 280 13.87 15.93 -13.67
N THR A 281 12.69 16.42 -14.06
CA THR A 281 11.53 16.63 -13.19
C THR A 281 10.43 15.59 -13.33
N PHE A 282 10.54 14.64 -14.26
CA PHE A 282 9.55 13.59 -14.50
C PHE A 282 10.21 12.22 -14.60
N LYS A 283 9.73 11.23 -13.83
CA LYS A 283 10.30 9.88 -13.78
C LYS A 283 9.29 8.80 -14.16
N VAL A 284 9.76 7.71 -14.77
CA VAL A 284 9.01 6.49 -15.03
C VAL A 284 9.44 5.43 -14.02
N ARG A 285 8.57 5.14 -13.06
CA ARG A 285 8.83 4.19 -11.97
C ARG A 285 8.20 2.84 -12.28
N VAL A 286 9.00 1.80 -12.32
CA VAL A 286 8.55 0.42 -12.50
C VAL A 286 8.47 -0.24 -11.13
N SER A 287 7.28 -0.74 -10.76
CA SER A 287 7.11 -1.41 -9.46
C SER A 287 7.93 -2.69 -9.37
N THR A 288 8.25 -3.12 -8.14
CA THR A 288 8.96 -4.38 -7.92
C THR A 288 8.23 -5.56 -8.57
N ASN A 289 6.89 -5.63 -8.44
CA ASN A 289 6.11 -6.72 -9.03
C ASN A 289 6.21 -6.73 -10.56
N LEU A 290 6.18 -5.56 -11.21
CA LEU A 290 6.34 -5.49 -12.66
C LEU A 290 7.76 -5.89 -13.10
N ARG A 291 8.78 -5.45 -12.36
CA ARG A 291 10.17 -5.82 -12.63
C ARG A 291 10.39 -7.34 -12.51
N VAL A 292 9.95 -7.96 -11.42
CA VAL A 292 10.14 -9.42 -11.24
C VAL A 292 9.28 -10.24 -12.21
N LEU A 293 8.16 -9.69 -12.69
CA LEU A 293 7.40 -10.26 -13.80
C LEU A 293 8.21 -10.25 -15.10
N GLU A 294 8.79 -9.09 -15.46
CA GLU A 294 9.65 -8.95 -16.65
C GLU A 294 10.90 -9.83 -16.58
N GLU A 295 11.48 -10.01 -15.40
CA GLU A 295 12.66 -10.87 -15.14
C GLU A 295 12.30 -12.35 -15.08
N GLY A 296 11.02 -12.71 -14.92
CA GLY A 296 10.58 -14.10 -14.75
C GLY A 296 10.83 -14.65 -13.34
N SER A 297 11.27 -13.82 -12.40
CA SER A 297 11.68 -14.21 -11.03
C SER A 297 10.55 -14.05 -9.98
N TRP A 298 9.36 -13.68 -10.38
CA TRP A 298 8.25 -13.34 -9.48
C TRP A 298 7.88 -14.45 -8.48
N ARG A 299 8.09 -15.74 -8.85
CA ARG A 299 7.85 -16.88 -7.95
C ARG A 299 8.77 -16.90 -6.74
N GLU A 300 9.99 -16.36 -6.83
CA GLU A 300 10.91 -16.28 -5.70
C GLU A 300 10.34 -15.42 -4.56
N PHE A 301 9.51 -14.44 -4.89
CA PHE A 301 8.87 -13.54 -3.94
C PHE A 301 7.62 -14.11 -3.28
N THR A 302 7.18 -15.31 -3.65
CA THR A 302 6.05 -16.00 -3.00
C THR A 302 6.49 -16.88 -1.82
N HIS A 303 7.80 -17.16 -1.67
CA HIS A 303 8.33 -17.97 -0.59
C HIS A 303 8.53 -17.14 0.68
N GLN A 304 7.58 -17.21 1.60
CA GLN A 304 7.61 -16.49 2.87
C GLN A 304 8.13 -17.38 4.01
N PRO A 305 8.76 -16.80 5.06
CA PRO A 305 8.94 -17.52 6.31
C PRO A 305 7.54 -17.84 6.90
N ARG A 306 7.47 -18.84 7.77
CA ARG A 306 6.21 -19.21 8.42
C ARG A 306 5.54 -18.02 9.10
N VAL A 307 6.32 -17.19 9.78
CA VAL A 307 5.84 -15.97 10.43
C VAL A 307 6.04 -14.76 9.52
N CYS A 308 4.97 -14.07 9.19
CA CYS A 308 5.08 -12.75 8.56
C CYS A 308 5.32 -11.67 9.62
N HIS A 309 6.51 -11.12 9.71
CA HIS A 309 6.87 -10.08 10.68
C HIS A 309 6.23 -8.74 10.35
N MET A 310 5.95 -8.49 9.07
CA MET A 310 5.33 -7.23 8.64
C MET A 310 3.91 -7.02 9.18
N GLN A 311 3.23 -8.08 9.65
CA GLN A 311 1.94 -7.98 10.34
C GLN A 311 1.98 -7.06 11.57
N ALA A 312 3.11 -7.01 12.27
CA ALA A 312 3.29 -6.14 13.43
C ALA A 312 3.71 -4.70 13.04
N LEU A 313 4.29 -4.52 11.85
CA LEU A 313 4.92 -3.26 11.44
C LEU A 313 4.09 -2.47 10.43
N ARG A 314 3.18 -3.14 9.72
CA ARG A 314 2.29 -2.52 8.74
C ARG A 314 0.93 -3.23 8.72
N GLN A 315 -0.13 -2.47 8.91
CA GLN A 315 -1.50 -2.98 9.00
C GLN A 315 -2.45 -2.19 8.12
N VAL A 316 -3.68 -2.68 8.01
CA VAL A 316 -4.79 -1.99 7.33
C VAL A 316 -5.88 -1.72 8.34
N LEU A 317 -6.25 -0.46 8.51
CA LEU A 317 -7.39 -0.04 9.30
C LEU A 317 -8.54 0.36 8.38
N THR A 318 -9.67 -0.29 8.52
CA THR A 318 -10.86 -0.07 7.70
C THR A 318 -12.09 0.13 8.59
N PRO A 319 -13.20 0.68 8.06
CA PRO A 319 -14.46 0.74 8.80
C PRO A 319 -15.03 -0.62 9.20
N MET A 320 -14.53 -1.72 8.60
CA MET A 320 -14.98 -3.10 8.86
C MET A 320 -14.08 -3.82 9.86
N GLY A 321 -12.89 -3.29 10.15
CA GLY A 321 -11.93 -3.89 11.07
C GLY A 321 -10.49 -3.58 10.73
N THR A 322 -9.59 -4.15 11.53
CA THR A 322 -8.13 -4.05 11.37
C THR A 322 -7.59 -5.38 10.86
N TYR A 323 -6.77 -5.32 9.81
CA TYR A 323 -6.22 -6.50 9.12
C TYR A 323 -4.69 -6.45 9.09
N ASN A 324 -4.09 -7.63 9.03
CA ASN A 324 -2.65 -7.82 9.15
C ASN A 324 -1.83 -7.34 7.94
N CYS A 325 -2.44 -7.22 6.77
CA CYS A 325 -1.72 -6.94 5.53
C CYS A 325 -2.64 -6.31 4.48
N PRO A 326 -2.15 -5.36 3.66
CA PRO A 326 -2.90 -4.86 2.51
C PRO A 326 -3.39 -5.95 1.54
N ALA A 327 -2.58 -6.99 1.30
CA ALA A 327 -2.95 -8.09 0.40
C ALA A 327 -4.12 -8.96 0.92
N HIS A 328 -4.42 -8.89 2.21
CA HIS A 328 -5.51 -9.62 2.86
C HIS A 328 -6.58 -8.69 3.45
N ARG A 329 -6.73 -7.47 2.92
CA ARG A 329 -7.76 -6.52 3.34
C ARG A 329 -9.15 -7.16 3.22
N GLY A 330 -9.96 -7.05 4.27
CA GLY A 330 -11.32 -7.59 4.29
C GLY A 330 -11.43 -9.11 4.48
N VAL A 331 -10.32 -9.84 4.58
CA VAL A 331 -10.29 -11.31 4.69
C VAL A 331 -10.31 -11.73 6.17
N ASP A 332 -11.31 -12.49 6.60
CA ASP A 332 -11.52 -12.83 8.01
C ASP A 332 -10.33 -13.54 8.67
N LYS A 333 -9.65 -14.45 7.96
CA LYS A 333 -8.46 -15.15 8.50
C LYS A 333 -7.28 -14.21 8.81
N ALA A 334 -7.29 -13.00 8.25
CA ALA A 334 -6.27 -11.97 8.41
C ALA A 334 -6.70 -10.84 9.36
N ARG A 335 -7.90 -10.94 9.93
CA ARG A 335 -8.46 -9.94 10.84
C ARG A 335 -7.76 -9.99 12.19
N ILE A 336 -7.26 -8.82 12.64
CA ILE A 336 -6.63 -8.62 13.95
C ILE A 336 -7.70 -8.19 14.96
N GLY A 337 -8.57 -7.23 14.58
CA GLY A 337 -9.54 -6.64 15.49
C GLY A 337 -10.64 -5.86 14.78
N GLY A 338 -11.45 -5.12 15.55
CA GLY A 338 -12.47 -4.22 15.06
C GLY A 338 -11.92 -2.94 14.42
N ALA A 339 -12.80 -2.05 13.99
CA ALA A 339 -12.44 -0.70 13.56
C ALA A 339 -11.93 0.18 14.73
N ASP A 340 -12.22 -0.24 15.95
CA ASP A 340 -11.86 0.36 17.24
C ASP A 340 -10.64 -0.28 17.91
N ALA A 341 -9.90 -1.13 17.17
CA ALA A 341 -8.76 -1.92 17.69
C ALA A 341 -7.69 -1.11 18.42
N TYR A 342 -7.62 0.18 18.18
CA TYR A 342 -6.67 1.11 18.81
C TYR A 342 -7.38 2.30 19.49
N ALA A 343 -8.67 2.22 19.78
CA ALA A 343 -9.47 3.34 20.30
C ALA A 343 -8.90 3.92 21.60
N ASP A 344 -8.24 3.09 22.43
CA ASP A 344 -7.57 3.49 23.65
C ASP A 344 -6.42 2.52 24.01
N ALA A 345 -5.76 2.79 25.15
CA ALA A 345 -4.63 1.99 25.62
C ALA A 345 -5.00 0.51 25.93
N ALA A 346 -6.20 0.27 26.43
CA ALA A 346 -6.67 -1.08 26.75
C ALA A 346 -6.96 -1.87 25.46
N MET A 347 -7.62 -1.25 24.50
CA MET A 347 -7.87 -1.83 23.18
C MET A 347 -6.55 -2.09 22.42
N ALA A 348 -5.59 -1.19 22.47
CA ALA A 348 -4.27 -1.40 21.86
C ALA A 348 -3.52 -2.60 22.48
N GLN A 349 -3.61 -2.80 23.79
CA GLN A 349 -3.02 -3.97 24.47
C GLN A 349 -3.74 -5.26 24.07
N LEU A 350 -5.08 -5.25 24.02
CA LEU A 350 -5.87 -6.38 23.52
C LEU A 350 -5.49 -6.74 22.08
N THR A 351 -5.38 -5.74 21.22
CA THR A 351 -4.99 -5.89 19.81
C THR A 351 -3.58 -6.48 19.67
N ALA A 352 -2.63 -6.08 20.53
CA ALA A 352 -1.30 -6.69 20.54
C ALA A 352 -1.35 -8.20 20.87
N GLY A 353 -2.20 -8.62 21.80
CA GLY A 353 -2.46 -10.04 22.08
C GLY A 353 -3.07 -10.77 20.88
N GLN A 354 -4.13 -10.22 20.30
CA GLN A 354 -4.80 -10.77 19.12
C GLN A 354 -3.85 -10.87 17.90
N LEU A 355 -2.95 -9.90 17.72
CA LEU A 355 -1.92 -9.97 16.72
C LEU A 355 -0.93 -11.11 16.99
N GLY A 356 -0.51 -11.30 18.24
CA GLY A 356 0.34 -12.43 18.64
C GLY A 356 -0.29 -13.77 18.26
N ASP A 357 -1.57 -13.96 18.63
CA ASP A 357 -2.35 -15.15 18.27
C ASP A 357 -2.51 -15.32 16.76
N LEU A 358 -2.70 -14.21 16.03
CA LEU A 358 -2.78 -14.25 14.57
C LEU A 358 -1.45 -14.68 13.96
N MET A 359 -0.32 -14.16 14.43
CA MET A 359 1.02 -14.51 13.94
C MET A 359 1.34 -16.01 14.16
N ASP A 360 0.71 -16.65 15.12
CA ASP A 360 0.88 -18.08 15.36
C ASP A 360 0.02 -18.96 14.43
N ARG A 361 -1.23 -18.55 14.15
CA ARG A 361 -2.16 -19.31 13.31
C ARG A 361 -2.08 -19.02 11.83
N PHE A 362 -1.64 -17.81 11.45
CA PHE A 362 -1.48 -17.38 10.05
C PHE A 362 -0.12 -17.82 9.53
N ASP A 363 -0.05 -19.00 8.98
CA ASP A 363 1.17 -19.52 8.34
C ASP A 363 1.41 -18.84 7.00
N ALA A 364 2.28 -17.83 6.99
CA ALA A 364 2.53 -17.04 5.78
C ALA A 364 3.19 -17.86 4.65
N SER A 365 3.90 -18.95 4.97
CA SER A 365 4.46 -19.85 3.95
C SER A 365 3.38 -20.58 3.16
N HIS A 366 2.20 -20.76 3.77
CA HIS A 366 1.03 -21.38 3.15
C HIS A 366 0.04 -20.33 2.62
N GLU A 367 -0.32 -19.34 3.46
CA GLU A 367 -1.35 -18.34 3.15
C GLU A 367 -0.94 -17.34 2.05
N CYS A 368 0.37 -17.11 1.90
CA CYS A 368 0.92 -16.19 0.90
C CYS A 368 1.67 -16.89 -0.24
N ARG A 369 1.50 -18.22 -0.41
CA ARG A 369 2.23 -19.01 -1.42
C ARG A 369 2.02 -18.56 -2.88
N GLU A 370 0.99 -17.78 -3.15
CA GLU A 370 0.68 -17.20 -4.47
C GLU A 370 0.92 -15.68 -4.51
N VAL A 371 1.23 -15.06 -3.36
CA VAL A 371 1.42 -13.61 -3.26
C VAL A 371 2.84 -13.23 -3.62
N THR A 372 3.05 -12.52 -4.71
CA THR A 372 4.34 -11.87 -5.03
C THR A 372 4.54 -10.69 -4.06
N CYS A 373 5.16 -10.98 -2.93
CA CYS A 373 5.16 -10.09 -1.76
C CYS A 373 6.30 -9.08 -1.80
N LEU A 374 5.97 -7.80 -1.77
CA LEU A 374 6.95 -6.70 -1.67
C LEU A 374 7.76 -6.73 -0.38
N TYR A 375 7.23 -7.39 0.67
CA TYR A 375 7.87 -7.50 1.98
C TYR A 375 8.71 -8.78 2.13
N ASN A 376 8.83 -9.60 1.10
CA ASN A 376 9.55 -10.88 1.16
C ASN A 376 10.95 -10.73 1.77
N GLY A 377 11.78 -9.88 1.20
CA GLY A 377 13.16 -9.67 1.67
C GLY A 377 13.24 -9.19 3.12
N VAL A 378 12.38 -8.26 3.54
CA VAL A 378 12.38 -7.76 4.91
C VAL A 378 11.83 -8.79 5.91
N ASN A 379 10.86 -9.62 5.53
CA ASN A 379 10.40 -10.73 6.37
C ASN A 379 11.52 -11.73 6.66
N TRP A 380 12.28 -12.15 5.64
CA TRP A 380 13.43 -13.02 5.81
C TRP A 380 14.56 -12.38 6.61
N TRP A 381 14.78 -11.07 6.43
CA TRP A 381 15.76 -10.34 7.24
C TRP A 381 15.37 -10.32 8.72
N LEU A 382 14.10 -10.09 9.05
CA LEU A 382 13.60 -10.13 10.42
C LEU A 382 13.63 -11.56 11.00
N GLU A 383 13.24 -12.57 10.22
CA GLU A 383 13.30 -13.97 10.64
C GLU A 383 14.73 -14.37 11.04
N LYS A 384 15.73 -14.01 10.22
CA LYS A 384 17.14 -14.24 10.56
C LYS A 384 17.56 -13.56 11.86
N MET A 385 17.09 -12.35 12.13
CA MET A 385 17.38 -11.69 13.41
C MET A 385 16.71 -12.37 14.59
N VAL A 386 15.50 -12.89 14.44
CA VAL A 386 14.78 -13.63 15.49
C VAL A 386 15.45 -14.99 15.74
N GLU A 387 15.97 -15.64 14.71
CA GLU A 387 16.61 -16.95 14.78
C GLU A 387 18.05 -16.92 15.25
N ASP A 388 18.74 -15.78 15.16
CA ASP A 388 20.14 -15.64 15.52
C ASP A 388 20.36 -16.06 17.00
N PRO A 389 21.18 -17.06 17.26
CA PRO A 389 21.40 -17.59 18.62
C PRO A 389 22.23 -16.67 19.52
N ARG A 390 22.84 -15.62 18.99
CA ARG A 390 23.65 -14.68 19.78
C ARG A 390 22.75 -13.90 20.74
N ASP A 391 23.21 -13.64 21.95
CA ASP A 391 22.46 -12.89 22.98
C ASP A 391 22.14 -11.46 22.54
N THR A 392 23.03 -10.86 21.76
CA THR A 392 22.87 -9.50 21.24
C THR A 392 22.62 -9.53 19.74
N PHE A 393 21.79 -8.62 19.27
CA PHE A 393 21.63 -8.32 17.86
C PHE A 393 21.79 -6.82 17.64
N GLU A 394 22.34 -6.46 16.53
CA GLU A 394 22.47 -5.06 16.11
C GLU A 394 21.68 -4.85 14.83
N ILE A 395 20.95 -3.74 14.82
CA ILE A 395 20.29 -3.25 13.60
C ILE A 395 21.30 -2.29 12.96
N GLU A 396 21.90 -2.72 11.86
CA GLU A 396 22.80 -1.86 11.09
C GLU A 396 22.09 -0.54 10.75
N PRO A 397 22.74 0.62 10.95
CA PRO A 397 22.14 1.89 10.59
C PRO A 397 21.81 1.96 9.11
N GLY A 398 20.62 2.46 8.80
CA GLY A 398 20.26 2.89 7.46
C GLY A 398 20.82 4.26 7.11
N ASP A 399 20.42 4.82 5.98
CA ASP A 399 20.79 6.19 5.62
C ASP A 399 20.15 7.18 6.61
N GLU A 400 20.98 7.84 7.41
CA GLU A 400 20.55 8.77 8.47
C GLU A 400 19.82 10.01 7.94
N ARG A 401 19.89 10.26 6.62
CA ARG A 401 19.30 11.44 5.99
C ARG A 401 17.81 11.29 5.68
N LEU A 402 17.25 10.10 5.83
CA LEU A 402 15.91 9.79 5.37
C LEU A 402 15.04 9.28 6.53
N ASP A 403 14.40 10.20 7.25
CA ASP A 403 13.27 9.89 8.15
C ASP A 403 11.98 9.72 7.31
N PHE A 404 11.94 8.67 6.48
CA PHE A 404 10.91 8.46 5.46
C PHE A 404 10.28 7.06 5.58
N PHE A 405 8.96 7.01 5.84
CA PHE A 405 8.22 5.78 6.16
C PHE A 405 7.11 5.41 5.15
N LEU A 406 6.92 6.21 4.10
CA LEU A 406 5.92 5.96 3.05
C LEU A 406 6.46 5.20 1.85
#